data_981af564d2072cc0f108db73abe9d6e1
#
_entry.id   981af564d2072cc0f108db73abe9d6e1
#
_cell.length_a   1.000
_cell.length_b   1.000
_cell.length_c   1.000
_cell.angle_alpha   90.00
_cell.angle_beta   90.00
_cell.angle_gamma   90.00
#
_symmetry.space_group_name_H-M   'P 1'
#
loop_
_entity.id
_entity.type
_entity.pdbx_description
1 polymer ?
#
loop_
_entity_poly.entity_id
_entity_poly.type
_entity_poly.pdbx_seq_one_letter_code
_entity_poly.pdbx_strand_id
1 'polypeptide(L)'
;MELVEKAVRKTFAWAMICTFLLAAGVPMLIFGAVSGKFWLMAIGIGFVAAGFYAVPLLWVSFGTKKGYRSVVYAVNNEHIYTVSQLALQMSKTHEEMKNTVSKCVEKGYLAGFLFDGENISKNFNKPHEEPRVFADCEGCGAHFDYPQSQTSVCPYCGRKHQG
;
A
#
# COMPACT_ATOMS: atom_id res chain seq x y z
N MET A 1 1.56 6.57 1.73
CA MET A 1 1.36 6.29 0.27
C MET A 1 2.20 5.10 -0.20
N GLU A 2 3.44 5.03 0.17
CA GLU A 2 4.39 4.01 -0.31
C GLU A 2 3.95 2.55 -0.06
N LEU A 3 3.38 2.26 1.10
CA LEU A 3 2.89 0.91 1.46
C LEU A 3 1.77 0.42 0.54
N VAL A 4 0.82 1.30 0.21
CA VAL A 4 -0.30 0.97 -0.69
C VAL A 4 0.21 0.74 -2.11
N GLU A 5 1.11 1.58 -2.60
CA GLU A 5 1.69 1.45 -3.94
C GLU A 5 2.49 0.15 -4.10
N LYS A 6 3.32 -0.20 -3.11
CA LYS A 6 4.02 -1.50 -3.07
C LYS A 6 3.03 -2.67 -3.14
N ALA A 7 1.93 -2.61 -2.36
CA ALA A 7 0.92 -3.65 -2.36
C ALA A 7 0.20 -3.78 -3.71
N VAL A 8 -0.14 -2.66 -4.36
CA VAL A 8 -0.78 -2.64 -5.69
C VAL A 8 0.16 -3.20 -6.75
N ARG A 9 1.42 -2.72 -6.82
CA ARG A 9 2.43 -3.21 -7.77
C ARG A 9 2.71 -4.70 -7.64
N LYS A 10 2.87 -5.18 -6.40
CA LYS A 10 3.10 -6.62 -6.15
C LYS A 10 1.93 -7.47 -6.63
N THR A 11 0.70 -7.07 -6.33
CA THR A 11 -0.49 -7.83 -6.77
C THR A 11 -0.67 -7.78 -8.27
N PHE A 12 -0.41 -6.65 -8.91
CA PHE A 12 -0.45 -6.53 -10.36
C PHE A 12 0.58 -7.45 -11.03
N ALA A 13 1.83 -7.48 -10.54
CA ALA A 13 2.86 -8.36 -11.08
C ALA A 13 2.46 -9.84 -10.99
N TRP A 14 1.93 -10.27 -9.84
CA TRP A 14 1.43 -11.63 -9.69
C TRP A 14 0.24 -11.95 -10.59
N ALA A 15 -0.70 -11.02 -10.75
CA ALA A 15 -1.83 -11.19 -11.66
C ALA A 15 -1.37 -11.34 -13.11
N MET A 16 -0.39 -10.56 -13.55
CA MET A 16 0.21 -10.67 -14.89
C MET A 16 0.90 -12.02 -15.10
N ILE A 17 1.72 -12.46 -14.13
CA ILE A 17 2.41 -13.76 -14.22
C ILE A 17 1.40 -14.90 -14.34
N CYS A 18 0.35 -14.92 -13.50
CA CYS A 18 -0.67 -15.96 -13.55
C CYS A 18 -1.47 -15.94 -14.86
N THR A 19 -1.75 -14.75 -15.40
CA THR A 19 -2.42 -14.60 -16.70
C THR A 19 -1.54 -15.14 -17.84
N PHE A 20 -0.24 -14.87 -17.83
CA PHE A 20 0.70 -15.43 -18.80
C PHE A 20 0.82 -16.94 -18.70
N LEU A 21 0.86 -17.49 -17.48
CA LEU A 21 0.89 -18.95 -17.27
C LEU A 21 -0.38 -19.62 -17.80
N LEU A 22 -1.56 -19.03 -17.58
CA LEU A 22 -2.81 -19.50 -18.15
C LEU A 22 -2.77 -19.47 -19.69
N ALA A 23 -2.32 -18.36 -20.27
CA ALA A 23 -2.23 -18.21 -21.73
C ALA A 23 -1.22 -19.19 -22.36
N ALA A 24 -0.12 -19.49 -21.68
CA ALA A 24 0.86 -20.48 -22.15
C ALA A 24 0.38 -21.92 -21.94
N GLY A 25 -0.44 -22.18 -20.93
CA GLY A 25 -0.99 -23.52 -20.64
C GLY A 25 -1.89 -24.04 -21.75
N VAL A 26 -2.68 -23.17 -22.41
CA VAL A 26 -3.60 -23.58 -23.50
C VAL A 26 -2.84 -24.13 -24.71
N PRO A 27 -1.88 -23.43 -25.34
CA PRO A 27 -1.14 -24.01 -26.48
C PRO A 27 -0.31 -25.22 -26.09
N MET A 28 0.21 -25.28 -24.86
CA MET A 28 0.97 -26.44 -24.37
C MET A 28 0.07 -27.68 -24.23
N LEU A 29 -1.16 -27.51 -23.81
CA LEU A 29 -2.16 -28.57 -23.74
C LEU A 29 -2.49 -29.10 -25.14
N ILE A 30 -2.77 -28.20 -26.11
CA ILE A 30 -3.08 -28.57 -27.48
C ILE A 30 -1.93 -29.31 -28.15
N PHE A 31 -0.69 -28.77 -28.00
CA PHE A 31 0.51 -29.37 -28.56
C PHE A 31 0.81 -30.73 -27.92
N GLY A 32 0.61 -30.89 -26.62
CA GLY A 32 0.75 -32.17 -25.90
C GLY A 32 -0.23 -33.23 -26.41
N ALA A 33 -1.47 -32.85 -26.64
CA ALA A 33 -2.51 -33.72 -27.18
C ALA A 33 -2.20 -34.19 -28.61
N VAL A 34 -1.81 -33.26 -29.49
CA VAL A 34 -1.50 -33.56 -30.91
C VAL A 34 -0.22 -34.41 -31.04
N SER A 35 0.80 -34.14 -30.21
CA SER A 35 2.09 -34.85 -30.25
C SER A 35 2.10 -36.19 -29.49
N GLY A 36 0.99 -36.56 -28.83
CA GLY A 36 0.91 -37.79 -28.04
C GLY A 36 1.77 -37.78 -26.76
N LYS A 37 2.28 -36.64 -26.35
CA LYS A 37 3.16 -36.52 -25.16
C LYS A 37 2.34 -36.21 -23.90
N PHE A 38 1.89 -37.24 -23.20
CA PHE A 38 1.05 -37.13 -22.00
C PHE A 38 1.60 -36.23 -20.90
N TRP A 39 2.91 -36.18 -20.69
CA TRP A 39 3.51 -35.32 -19.67
C TRP A 39 3.34 -33.83 -19.97
N LEU A 40 3.45 -33.41 -21.25
CA LEU A 40 3.20 -32.05 -21.70
C LEU A 40 1.72 -31.66 -21.52
N MET A 41 0.82 -32.58 -21.85
CA MET A 41 -0.61 -32.38 -21.64
C MET A 41 -0.95 -32.23 -20.15
N ALA A 42 -0.36 -33.05 -19.27
CA ALA A 42 -0.59 -32.98 -17.83
C ALA A 42 -0.13 -31.64 -17.23
N ILE A 43 1.04 -31.12 -17.65
CA ILE A 43 1.54 -29.80 -17.22
C ILE A 43 0.61 -28.67 -17.72
N GLY A 44 0.16 -28.76 -18.98
CA GLY A 44 -0.77 -27.80 -19.57
C GLY A 44 -2.10 -27.75 -18.82
N ILE A 45 -2.67 -28.92 -18.46
CA ILE A 45 -3.88 -29.01 -17.63
C ILE A 45 -3.66 -28.33 -16.26
N GLY A 46 -2.50 -28.59 -15.61
CA GLY A 46 -2.15 -27.97 -14.32
C GLY A 46 -2.12 -26.44 -14.40
N PHE A 47 -1.49 -25.88 -15.43
CA PHE A 47 -1.43 -24.43 -15.63
C PHE A 47 -2.79 -23.81 -15.92
N VAL A 48 -3.61 -24.46 -16.75
CA VAL A 48 -4.98 -23.99 -17.05
C VAL A 48 -5.85 -24.05 -15.80
N ALA A 49 -5.84 -25.15 -15.04
CA ALA A 49 -6.63 -25.30 -13.83
C ALA A 49 -6.21 -24.28 -12.76
N ALA A 50 -4.91 -24.17 -12.47
CA ALA A 50 -4.39 -23.22 -11.50
C ALA A 50 -4.69 -21.76 -11.92
N GLY A 51 -4.48 -21.43 -13.20
CA GLY A 51 -4.73 -20.09 -13.72
C GLY A 51 -6.21 -19.72 -13.71
N PHE A 52 -7.10 -20.67 -14.02
CA PHE A 52 -8.55 -20.43 -14.04
C PHE A 52 -9.09 -20.00 -12.66
N TYR A 53 -8.57 -20.56 -11.58
CA TYR A 53 -8.94 -20.15 -10.22
C TYR A 53 -8.13 -18.94 -9.72
N ALA A 54 -6.82 -18.88 -9.98
CA ALA A 54 -5.97 -17.84 -9.45
C ALA A 54 -6.17 -16.47 -10.11
N VAL A 55 -6.38 -16.43 -11.43
CA VAL A 55 -6.51 -15.18 -12.19
C VAL A 55 -7.67 -14.32 -11.68
N PRO A 56 -8.93 -14.79 -11.58
CA PRO A 56 -10.03 -13.95 -11.11
C PRO A 56 -9.82 -13.46 -9.67
N LEU A 57 -9.28 -14.30 -8.78
CA LEU A 57 -8.99 -13.90 -7.39
C LEU A 57 -7.93 -12.80 -7.30
N LEU A 58 -6.89 -12.89 -8.12
CA LEU A 58 -5.83 -11.88 -8.16
C LEU A 58 -6.33 -10.55 -8.76
N TRP A 59 -7.15 -10.59 -9.80
CA TRP A 59 -7.72 -9.38 -10.39
C TRP A 59 -8.72 -8.70 -9.46
N VAL A 60 -9.56 -9.44 -8.74
CA VAL A 60 -10.43 -8.88 -7.69
C VAL A 60 -9.60 -8.26 -6.58
N SER A 61 -8.55 -8.95 -6.11
CA SER A 61 -7.63 -8.42 -5.11
C SER A 61 -6.90 -7.16 -5.56
N PHE A 62 -6.52 -7.09 -6.83
CA PHE A 62 -5.92 -5.90 -7.43
C PHE A 62 -6.92 -4.73 -7.46
N GLY A 63 -8.16 -4.96 -7.90
CA GLY A 63 -9.23 -3.95 -7.90
C GLY A 63 -9.49 -3.39 -6.50
N THR A 64 -9.56 -4.25 -5.48
CA THR A 64 -9.73 -3.85 -4.08
C THR A 64 -8.59 -2.97 -3.59
N LYS A 65 -7.33 -3.35 -3.88
CA LYS A 65 -6.14 -2.55 -3.48
C LYS A 65 -6.06 -1.23 -4.22
N LYS A 66 -6.50 -1.17 -5.48
CA LYS A 66 -6.64 0.08 -6.22
C LYS A 66 -7.67 1.00 -5.56
N GLY A 67 -8.79 0.44 -5.06
CA GLY A 67 -9.77 1.18 -4.27
C GLY A 67 -9.16 1.78 -2.99
N TYR A 68 -8.36 1.01 -2.24
CA TYR A 68 -7.65 1.54 -1.07
C TYR A 68 -6.70 2.68 -1.42
N ARG A 69 -5.96 2.57 -2.53
CA ARG A 69 -5.10 3.66 -3.01
C ARG A 69 -5.89 4.94 -3.28
N SER A 70 -7.06 4.84 -3.91
CA SER A 70 -7.92 6.00 -4.19
C SER A 70 -8.42 6.66 -2.91
N VAL A 71 -8.83 5.87 -1.89
CA VAL A 71 -9.23 6.40 -0.57
C VAL A 71 -8.08 7.11 0.12
N VAL A 72 -6.90 6.50 0.15
CA VAL A 72 -5.70 7.09 0.76
C VAL A 72 -5.30 8.39 0.05
N TYR A 73 -5.43 8.44 -1.28
CA TYR A 73 -5.17 9.63 -2.07
C TYR A 73 -6.16 10.76 -1.73
N ALA A 74 -7.47 10.47 -1.69
CA ALA A 74 -8.51 11.44 -1.37
C ALA A 74 -8.32 12.04 0.04
N VAL A 75 -7.98 11.20 1.03
CA VAL A 75 -7.74 11.67 2.41
C VAL A 75 -6.49 12.53 2.52
N ASN A 76 -5.37 12.13 1.88
CA ASN A 76 -4.10 12.83 2.03
C ASN A 76 -3.96 14.07 1.14
N ASN A 77 -4.46 14.02 -0.09
CA ASN A 77 -4.24 15.06 -1.10
C ASN A 77 -5.47 15.98 -1.27
N GLU A 78 -6.68 15.42 -1.22
CA GLU A 78 -7.92 16.18 -1.41
C GLU A 78 -8.55 16.62 -0.09
N HIS A 79 -7.96 16.16 1.05
CA HIS A 79 -8.41 16.52 2.40
C HIS A 79 -9.88 16.19 2.69
N ILE A 80 -10.38 15.08 2.12
CA ILE A 80 -11.73 14.59 2.35
C ILE A 80 -11.72 13.69 3.58
N TYR A 81 -12.37 14.14 4.64
CA TYR A 81 -12.34 13.46 5.94
C TYR A 81 -13.66 12.82 6.34
N THR A 82 -14.69 12.88 5.50
CA THR A 82 -16.01 12.33 5.80
C THR A 82 -16.32 11.14 4.89
N VAL A 83 -16.83 10.05 5.47
CA VAL A 83 -17.20 8.83 4.71
C VAL A 83 -18.24 9.13 3.64
N SER A 84 -19.22 9.99 3.94
CA SER A 84 -20.28 10.38 3.00
C SER A 84 -19.72 11.06 1.74
N GLN A 85 -18.75 11.96 1.89
CA GLN A 85 -18.11 12.63 0.75
C GLN A 85 -17.26 11.65 -0.07
N LEU A 86 -16.51 10.78 0.58
CA LEU A 86 -15.74 9.72 -0.08
C LEU A 86 -16.65 8.75 -0.86
N ALA A 87 -17.80 8.39 -0.29
CA ALA A 87 -18.78 7.52 -0.93
C ALA A 87 -19.35 8.14 -2.21
N LEU A 88 -19.71 9.43 -2.17
CA LEU A 88 -20.20 10.18 -3.32
C LEU A 88 -19.14 10.28 -4.42
N GLN A 89 -17.90 10.62 -4.07
CA GLN A 89 -16.79 10.77 -5.03
C GLN A 89 -16.44 9.46 -5.71
N MET A 90 -16.50 8.35 -5.00
CA MET A 90 -16.13 7.03 -5.52
C MET A 90 -17.33 6.22 -6.02
N SER A 91 -18.52 6.81 -6.06
CA SER A 91 -19.77 6.15 -6.49
C SER A 91 -20.00 4.82 -5.78
N LYS A 92 -19.75 4.78 -4.47
CA LYS A 92 -19.93 3.61 -3.60
C LYS A 92 -21.01 3.88 -2.56
N THR A 93 -21.57 2.80 -2.03
CA THR A 93 -22.49 2.93 -0.89
C THR A 93 -21.74 3.40 0.36
N HIS A 94 -22.44 4.11 1.23
CA HIS A 94 -21.88 4.61 2.48
C HIS A 94 -21.25 3.48 3.32
N GLU A 95 -21.93 2.34 3.40
CA GLU A 95 -21.49 1.18 4.17
C GLU A 95 -20.23 0.51 3.59
N GLU A 96 -20.17 0.37 2.26
CA GLU A 96 -18.97 -0.13 1.58
C GLU A 96 -17.77 0.80 1.79
N MET A 97 -18.01 2.12 1.76
CA MET A 97 -16.94 3.09 1.99
C MET A 97 -16.46 3.06 3.43
N LYS A 98 -17.37 3.00 4.41
CA LYS A 98 -17.04 2.82 5.83
C LYS A 98 -16.15 1.59 6.06
N ASN A 99 -16.53 0.43 5.49
CA ASN A 99 -15.73 -0.78 5.56
C ASN A 99 -14.37 -0.64 4.85
N THR A 100 -14.32 0.09 3.75
CA THR A 100 -13.07 0.34 3.01
C THR A 100 -12.11 1.22 3.82
N VAL A 101 -12.59 2.29 4.42
CA VAL A 101 -11.82 3.20 5.29
C VAL A 101 -11.32 2.44 6.52
N SER A 102 -12.19 1.68 7.21
CA SER A 102 -11.81 0.85 8.35
C SER A 102 -10.63 -0.09 8.02
N LYS A 103 -10.72 -0.80 6.88
CA LYS A 103 -9.64 -1.66 6.39
C LYS A 103 -8.38 -0.90 6.02
N CYS A 104 -8.48 0.34 5.54
CA CYS A 104 -7.31 1.19 5.26
C CYS A 104 -6.59 1.58 6.55
N VAL A 105 -7.32 1.90 7.62
CA VAL A 105 -6.76 2.21 8.94
C VAL A 105 -6.14 0.96 9.57
N GLU A 106 -6.86 -0.16 9.57
CA GLU A 106 -6.39 -1.44 10.12
C GLU A 106 -5.09 -1.92 9.44
N LYS A 107 -4.98 -1.77 8.12
CA LYS A 107 -3.77 -2.13 7.36
C LYS A 107 -2.65 -1.08 7.46
N GLY A 108 -2.84 0.00 8.20
CA GLY A 108 -1.87 1.07 8.36
C GLY A 108 -1.65 1.93 7.10
N TYR A 109 -2.54 1.88 6.12
CA TYR A 109 -2.44 2.71 4.92
C TYR A 109 -2.76 4.18 5.19
N LEU A 110 -3.58 4.46 6.22
CA LEU A 110 -3.89 5.78 6.75
C LEU A 110 -3.14 6.00 8.08
N ALA A 111 -1.82 5.78 8.08
CA ALA A 111 -0.99 6.01 9.26
C ALA A 111 -1.06 7.50 9.66
N GLY A 112 -1.40 7.76 10.91
CA GLY A 112 -1.57 9.13 11.42
C GLY A 112 -3.01 9.66 11.36
N PHE A 113 -3.97 8.84 10.96
CA PHE A 113 -5.39 9.17 11.02
C PHE A 113 -6.12 8.24 11.99
N LEU A 114 -7.11 8.79 12.66
CA LEU A 114 -8.10 8.06 13.48
C LEU A 114 -9.42 8.02 12.73
N PHE A 115 -10.13 6.93 12.86
CA PHE A 115 -11.45 6.73 12.26
C PHE A 115 -12.46 6.41 13.35
N ASP A 116 -13.50 7.23 13.49
CA ASP A 116 -14.57 7.05 14.47
C ASP A 116 -15.80 6.32 13.92
N GLY A 117 -15.73 5.85 12.67
CA GLY A 117 -16.82 5.19 11.96
C GLY A 117 -17.54 6.08 10.95
N GLU A 118 -17.43 7.40 11.02
CA GLU A 118 -18.03 8.38 10.11
C GLU A 118 -17.00 9.41 9.61
N ASN A 119 -16.16 9.87 10.51
CA ASN A 119 -15.16 10.90 10.21
C ASN A 119 -13.74 10.36 10.37
N ILE A 120 -12.86 10.86 9.53
CA ILE A 120 -11.43 10.61 9.57
C ILE A 120 -10.78 11.85 10.17
N SER A 121 -10.11 11.72 11.31
CA SER A 121 -9.41 12.81 11.98
C SER A 121 -7.90 12.57 12.00
N LYS A 122 -7.10 13.63 11.95
CA LYS A 122 -5.65 13.50 12.13
C LYS A 122 -5.35 13.13 13.57
N ASN A 123 -4.53 12.10 13.77
CA ASN A 123 -4.06 11.70 15.09
C ASN A 123 -2.90 12.59 15.52
N PHE A 124 -3.19 13.65 16.24
CA PHE A 124 -2.18 14.56 16.79
C PHE A 124 -1.38 13.93 17.95
N ASN A 125 -1.83 12.81 18.50
CA ASN A 125 -1.14 12.10 19.59
C ASN A 125 -0.03 11.15 19.10
N LYS A 126 0.11 10.91 17.82
CA LYS A 126 1.32 10.28 17.31
C LYS A 126 2.42 11.34 17.36
N PRO A 127 3.55 11.08 18.05
CA PRO A 127 4.71 11.96 17.91
C PRO A 127 5.00 12.06 16.42
N HIS A 128 4.89 13.26 15.88
CA HIS A 128 5.39 13.57 14.54
C HIS A 128 6.86 13.14 14.60
N GLU A 129 7.25 12.14 13.84
CA GLU A 129 8.67 11.92 13.56
C GLU A 129 9.11 13.13 12.72
N GLU A 130 9.42 14.22 13.45
CA GLU A 130 10.01 15.39 12.83
C GLU A 130 11.31 14.95 12.17
N PRO A 131 11.58 15.41 10.95
CA PRO A 131 12.86 15.10 10.30
C PRO A 131 13.98 15.53 11.22
N ARG A 132 14.81 14.58 11.65
CA ARG A 132 15.98 14.83 12.45
C ARG A 132 17.11 15.30 11.55
N VAL A 133 17.72 16.38 11.92
CA VAL A 133 18.88 16.96 11.23
C VAL A 133 20.12 16.65 12.06
N PHE A 134 21.16 16.19 11.40
CA PHE A 134 22.46 15.99 12.02
C PHE A 134 23.24 17.31 11.98
N ALA A 135 23.81 17.69 13.08
CA ALA A 135 24.68 18.85 13.18
C ALA A 135 25.93 18.57 14.00
N ASP A 136 26.96 19.34 13.68
CA ASP A 136 28.22 19.37 14.43
C ASP A 136 28.18 20.50 15.44
N CYS A 137 28.49 20.20 16.69
CA CYS A 137 28.56 21.22 17.71
C CYS A 137 29.80 22.10 17.51
N GLU A 138 29.61 23.38 17.23
CA GLU A 138 30.72 24.36 17.10
C GLU A 138 31.55 24.52 18.38
N GLY A 139 31.05 24.03 19.53
CA GLY A 139 31.76 24.14 20.79
C GLY A 139 32.63 22.96 21.12
N CYS A 140 32.23 21.72 20.86
CA CYS A 140 32.97 20.52 21.22
C CYS A 140 33.18 19.55 20.04
N GLY A 141 32.70 19.87 18.83
CA GLY A 141 32.86 19.05 17.64
C GLY A 141 32.05 17.74 17.63
N ALA A 142 31.14 17.53 18.58
CA ALA A 142 30.38 16.32 18.66
C ALA A 142 29.22 16.30 17.64
N HIS A 143 29.07 15.19 16.94
CA HIS A 143 27.90 14.90 16.08
C HIS A 143 26.68 14.52 16.93
N PHE A 144 25.57 15.19 16.75
CA PHE A 144 24.29 14.82 17.38
C PHE A 144 23.11 15.12 16.47
N ASP A 145 21.99 14.44 16.68
CA ASP A 145 20.75 14.62 15.94
C ASP A 145 19.73 15.39 16.79
N TYR A 146 18.99 16.29 16.15
CA TYR A 146 17.92 17.05 16.79
C TYR A 146 16.73 17.29 15.84
N PRO A 147 15.51 17.50 16.35
CA PRO A 147 14.34 17.80 15.52
C PRO A 147 14.48 19.20 14.90
N GLN A 148 14.24 19.30 13.60
CA GLN A 148 14.47 20.53 12.80
C GLN A 148 13.69 21.76 13.28
N SER A 149 12.59 21.57 14.02
CA SER A 149 11.71 22.66 14.47
C SER A 149 12.07 23.23 15.85
N GLN A 150 13.07 22.69 16.55
CA GLN A 150 13.40 23.07 17.92
C GLN A 150 14.85 23.53 18.07
N THR A 151 15.03 24.57 18.88
CA THR A 151 16.36 24.95 19.36
C THR A 151 16.90 23.82 20.25
N SER A 152 17.98 23.19 19.86
CA SER A 152 18.55 22.08 20.59
C SER A 152 19.76 22.50 21.45
N VAL A 153 19.98 21.74 22.52
CA VAL A 153 21.14 21.89 23.39
C VAL A 153 22.05 20.70 23.16
N CYS A 154 23.32 20.92 22.87
CA CYS A 154 24.29 19.86 22.72
C CYS A 154 24.35 18.98 23.98
N PRO A 155 24.10 17.66 23.88
CA PRO A 155 24.08 16.75 25.03
C PRO A 155 25.47 16.58 25.68
N TYR A 156 26.52 16.96 24.96
CA TYR A 156 27.91 16.79 25.45
C TYR A 156 28.49 18.01 26.13
N CYS A 157 28.20 19.23 25.66
CA CYS A 157 28.78 20.45 26.22
C CYS A 157 27.76 21.50 26.69
N GLY A 158 26.45 21.25 26.51
CA GLY A 158 25.39 22.14 26.95
C GLY A 158 25.20 23.43 26.12
N ARG A 159 25.93 23.61 25.01
CA ARG A 159 25.79 24.80 24.15
C ARG A 159 24.47 24.72 23.35
N LYS A 160 23.75 25.83 23.27
CA LYS A 160 22.52 25.95 22.46
C LYS A 160 22.90 26.04 20.99
N HIS A 161 22.22 25.23 20.17
CA HIS A 161 22.31 25.23 18.72
C HIS A 161 21.00 25.82 18.16
N GLN A 162 21.10 26.84 17.31
CA GLN A 162 20.00 27.41 16.56
C GLN A 162 20.11 26.87 15.14
N GLY A 163 19.06 26.15 14.67
CA GLY A 163 18.97 25.66 13.30
C GLY A 163 18.58 26.76 12.33
#